data_862e842c35176bffa34df6a08ea0702d
#
_entry.id   862e842c35176bffa34df6a08ea0702d
#
_cell.length_a   1.000
_cell.length_b   1.000
_cell.length_c   1.000
_cell.angle_alpha   90.00
_cell.angle_beta   90.00
_cell.angle_gamma   90.00
#
_symmetry.space_group_name_H-M   'P 1'
#
loop_
_entity.id
_entity.type
_entity.pdbx_description
1 polymer ?
#
loop_
_entity_poly.entity_id
_entity_poly.type
_entity_poly.pdbx_seq_one_letter_code
_entity_poly.pdbx_strand_id
1 'polypeptide(L)'
;MIIVGAGNVGYYLAERLSNKNYVVLIEKEPKLSEKVAEKLNCLVINGDGCNPETLKRAGIKKADIVAAVTGNDEDNLIICQIAKEIFNVKKVVARINNPKNEKTFYELGIDVAISGTSLLAKVIEEEVNWEDFITLFTFKRGKLSILRIDLPETSPIINKKFKEIKLPEDSVIVSIIREDEFIIPKEDFIFNENDEVIAITKVENESLLLNSLIGEVEEK
;
A
#
# COMPACT_ATOMS: atom_id res chain seq x y z
N MET A 1 11.21 13.32 -11.23
CA MET A 1 10.32 12.15 -11.30
C MET A 1 9.53 12.18 -12.61
N ILE A 2 9.30 11.02 -13.23
CA ILE A 2 8.45 10.90 -14.42
C ILE A 2 7.23 10.05 -14.05
N ILE A 3 6.05 10.50 -14.47
CA ILE A 3 4.79 9.77 -14.34
C ILE A 3 4.29 9.47 -15.76
N VAL A 4 3.90 8.25 -16.04
CA VAL A 4 3.38 7.83 -17.36
C VAL A 4 1.94 7.38 -17.24
N GLY A 5 1.07 8.06 -17.98
CA GLY A 5 -0.39 7.94 -17.94
C GLY A 5 -1.03 9.08 -17.14
N ALA A 6 -1.91 9.87 -17.78
CA ALA A 6 -2.62 10.99 -17.16
C ALA A 6 -4.10 10.67 -16.82
N GLY A 7 -4.43 9.39 -16.70
CA GLY A 7 -5.71 8.96 -16.12
C GLY A 7 -5.85 9.40 -14.66
N ASN A 8 -6.93 9.01 -13.99
CA ASN A 8 -7.20 9.48 -12.62
C ASN A 8 -6.00 9.34 -11.67
N VAL A 9 -5.34 8.18 -11.65
CA VAL A 9 -4.20 7.95 -10.75
C VAL A 9 -3.03 8.88 -11.07
N GLY A 10 -2.65 8.98 -12.35
CA GLY A 10 -1.51 9.81 -12.77
C GLY A 10 -1.79 11.31 -12.58
N TYR A 11 -3.02 11.75 -12.85
CA TYR A 11 -3.43 13.14 -12.63
C TYR A 11 -3.27 13.55 -11.16
N TYR A 12 -3.92 12.83 -10.24
CA TYR A 12 -3.84 13.15 -8.82
C TYR A 12 -2.44 12.95 -8.23
N LEU A 13 -1.67 11.99 -8.74
CA LEU A 13 -0.28 11.80 -8.33
C LEU A 13 0.59 12.99 -8.76
N ALA A 14 0.44 13.46 -10.02
CA ALA A 14 1.15 14.62 -10.52
C ALA A 14 0.75 15.90 -9.77
N GLU A 15 -0.54 16.11 -9.52
CA GLU A 15 -1.06 17.25 -8.76
C GLU A 15 -0.45 17.35 -7.35
N ARG A 16 -0.42 16.22 -6.62
CA ARG A 16 0.12 16.19 -5.26
C ARG A 16 1.64 16.36 -5.21
N LEU A 17 2.35 15.78 -6.17
CA LEU A 17 3.81 15.74 -6.13
C LEU A 17 4.47 16.98 -6.77
N SER A 18 3.84 17.63 -7.73
CA SER A 18 4.41 18.80 -8.42
C SER A 18 4.69 20.01 -7.51
N ASN A 19 4.01 20.09 -6.36
CA ASN A 19 4.23 21.14 -5.38
C ASN A 19 5.59 21.05 -4.66
N LYS A 20 6.19 19.85 -4.63
CA LYS A 20 7.43 19.60 -3.86
C LYS A 20 8.54 18.98 -4.70
N ASN A 21 8.23 18.55 -5.92
CA ASN A 21 9.15 17.81 -6.79
C ASN A 21 9.07 18.33 -8.23
N TYR A 22 10.16 18.16 -8.96
CA TYR A 22 10.11 18.33 -10.41
C TYR A 22 9.46 17.08 -11.03
N VAL A 23 8.24 17.26 -11.53
CA VAL A 23 7.43 16.20 -12.12
C VAL A 23 7.29 16.43 -13.64
N VAL A 24 7.45 15.37 -14.41
CA VAL A 24 7.11 15.31 -15.83
C VAL A 24 6.03 14.25 -16.01
N LEU A 25 4.92 14.61 -16.62
CA LEU A 25 3.81 13.71 -16.93
C LEU A 25 3.81 13.39 -18.43
N ILE A 26 3.74 12.11 -18.76
CA ILE A 26 3.65 11.64 -20.15
C ILE A 26 2.24 11.09 -20.38
N GLU A 27 1.59 11.55 -21.44
CA GLU A 27 0.26 11.08 -21.83
C GLU A 27 0.21 10.82 -23.36
N LYS A 28 -0.33 9.66 -23.72
CA LYS A 28 -0.41 9.18 -25.11
C LYS A 28 -1.53 9.85 -25.89
N GLU A 29 -2.66 10.09 -25.24
CA GLU A 29 -3.83 10.72 -25.87
C GLU A 29 -3.66 12.24 -25.96
N PRO A 30 -3.62 12.84 -27.18
CA PRO A 30 -3.35 14.27 -27.34
C PRO A 30 -4.34 15.16 -26.58
N LYS A 31 -5.66 14.87 -26.71
CA LYS A 31 -6.71 15.67 -26.07
C LYS A 31 -6.61 15.65 -24.54
N LEU A 32 -6.28 14.49 -23.97
CA LEU A 32 -6.09 14.37 -22.52
C LEU A 32 -4.82 15.09 -22.08
N SER A 33 -3.74 14.96 -22.85
CA SER A 33 -2.46 15.65 -22.60
C SER A 33 -2.63 17.17 -22.57
N GLU A 34 -3.33 17.76 -23.54
CA GLU A 34 -3.64 19.18 -23.57
C GLU A 34 -4.47 19.61 -22.35
N LYS A 35 -5.58 18.90 -22.09
CA LYS A 35 -6.47 19.20 -20.95
C LYS A 35 -5.75 19.16 -19.60
N VAL A 36 -4.81 18.24 -19.44
CA VAL A 36 -4.06 18.08 -18.18
C VAL A 36 -2.96 19.14 -18.06
N ALA A 37 -2.31 19.50 -19.18
CA ALA A 37 -1.31 20.57 -19.22
C ALA A 37 -1.87 21.95 -18.81
N GLU A 38 -3.16 22.21 -19.09
CA GLU A 38 -3.84 23.44 -18.65
C GLU A 38 -4.13 23.49 -17.14
N LYS A 39 -4.18 22.33 -16.48
CA LYS A 39 -4.65 22.22 -15.10
C LYS A 39 -3.54 21.97 -14.09
N LEU A 40 -2.46 21.31 -14.50
CA LEU A 40 -1.39 20.91 -13.60
C LEU A 40 -0.18 21.82 -13.75
N ASN A 41 0.43 22.14 -12.63
CA ASN A 41 1.68 22.90 -12.58
C ASN A 41 2.90 21.96 -12.75
N CYS A 42 2.92 21.17 -13.85
CA CYS A 42 4.05 20.31 -14.20
C CYS A 42 4.22 20.25 -15.71
N LEU A 43 5.40 19.81 -16.18
CA LEU A 43 5.63 19.60 -17.59
C LEU A 43 4.82 18.38 -18.07
N VAL A 44 3.98 18.57 -19.08
CA VAL A 44 3.23 17.49 -19.73
C VAL A 44 3.79 17.26 -21.13
N ILE A 45 4.07 16.00 -21.45
CA ILE A 45 4.59 15.59 -22.76
C ILE A 45 3.58 14.64 -23.41
N ASN A 46 3.09 15.02 -24.57
CA ASN A 46 2.31 14.12 -25.38
C ASN A 46 3.21 13.10 -26.08
N GLY A 47 2.94 11.81 -25.85
CA GLY A 47 3.66 10.69 -26.45
C GLY A 47 3.44 9.37 -25.77
N ASP A 48 3.88 8.31 -26.42
CA ASP A 48 3.84 6.94 -25.89
C ASP A 48 5.00 6.70 -24.93
N GLY A 49 4.67 6.34 -23.68
CA GLY A 49 5.68 6.01 -22.65
C GLY A 49 6.44 4.71 -22.91
N CYS A 50 5.93 3.82 -23.74
CA CYS A 50 6.65 2.63 -24.20
C CYS A 50 7.72 2.95 -25.23
N ASN A 51 7.78 4.19 -25.75
CA ASN A 51 8.82 4.62 -26.66
C ASN A 51 9.98 5.25 -25.91
N PRO A 52 11.21 4.69 -26.00
CA PRO A 52 12.42 5.23 -25.35
C PRO A 52 12.70 6.70 -25.69
N GLU A 53 12.38 7.16 -26.91
CA GLU A 53 12.61 8.54 -27.32
C GLU A 53 11.67 9.50 -26.58
N THR A 54 10.42 9.09 -26.29
CA THR A 54 9.51 9.87 -25.45
C THR A 54 10.07 10.02 -24.04
N LEU A 55 10.55 8.93 -23.46
CA LEU A 55 11.19 8.94 -22.15
C LEU A 55 12.45 9.82 -22.11
N LYS A 56 13.27 9.82 -23.18
CA LYS A 56 14.42 10.73 -23.30
C LYS A 56 13.99 12.20 -23.33
N ARG A 57 12.95 12.53 -24.11
CA ARG A 57 12.37 13.89 -24.13
C ARG A 57 11.87 14.31 -22.76
N ALA A 58 11.34 13.39 -21.98
CA ALA A 58 10.91 13.61 -20.59
C ALA A 58 12.08 13.73 -19.59
N GLY A 59 13.31 13.58 -20.04
CA GLY A 59 14.49 13.72 -19.20
C GLY A 59 14.79 12.53 -18.31
N ILE A 60 14.46 11.31 -18.73
CA ILE A 60 14.60 10.07 -17.95
C ILE A 60 15.99 9.86 -17.36
N LYS A 61 17.05 10.31 -18.03
CA LYS A 61 18.44 10.21 -17.55
C LYS A 61 18.71 10.95 -16.24
N LYS A 62 17.82 11.90 -15.87
CA LYS A 62 17.91 12.69 -14.64
C LYS A 62 16.78 12.32 -13.64
N ALA A 63 15.94 11.35 -13.99
CA ALA A 63 14.85 10.94 -13.14
C ALA A 63 15.33 9.92 -12.10
N ASP A 64 15.03 10.19 -10.84
CA ASP A 64 15.26 9.21 -9.76
C ASP A 64 14.17 8.16 -9.71
N ILE A 65 12.94 8.50 -10.13
CA ILE A 65 11.76 7.64 -10.06
C ILE A 65 10.96 7.73 -11.36
N VAL A 66 10.50 6.57 -11.85
CA VAL A 66 9.49 6.46 -12.90
C VAL A 66 8.29 5.72 -12.34
N ALA A 67 7.09 6.31 -12.47
CA ALA A 67 5.82 5.70 -12.10
C ALA A 67 4.99 5.45 -13.37
N ALA A 68 4.78 4.19 -13.73
CA ALA A 68 3.92 3.76 -14.81
C ALA A 68 2.53 3.46 -14.26
N VAL A 69 1.54 4.31 -14.58
CA VAL A 69 0.19 4.25 -14.01
C VAL A 69 -0.90 4.31 -15.10
N THR A 70 -0.59 3.75 -16.26
CA THR A 70 -1.53 3.64 -17.38
C THR A 70 -2.67 2.66 -17.09
N GLY A 71 -3.61 2.53 -18.01
CA GLY A 71 -4.71 1.55 -17.94
C GLY A 71 -4.30 0.11 -18.27
N ASN A 72 -3.09 -0.12 -18.78
CA ASN A 72 -2.64 -1.42 -19.27
C ASN A 72 -1.42 -1.92 -18.50
N ASP A 73 -1.48 -3.16 -18.03
CA ASP A 73 -0.38 -3.77 -17.26
C ASP A 73 0.85 -3.99 -18.14
N GLU A 74 0.66 -4.38 -19.40
CA GLU A 74 1.72 -4.61 -20.37
C GLU A 74 2.51 -3.32 -20.62
N ASP A 75 1.80 -2.19 -20.84
CA ASP A 75 2.43 -0.89 -21.01
C ASP A 75 3.21 -0.50 -19.74
N ASN A 76 2.62 -0.68 -18.56
CA ASN A 76 3.26 -0.36 -17.29
C ASN A 76 4.54 -1.19 -17.05
N LEU A 77 4.50 -2.46 -17.40
CA LEU A 77 5.67 -3.33 -17.32
C LEU A 77 6.78 -2.89 -18.27
N ILE A 78 6.44 -2.65 -19.54
CA ILE A 78 7.39 -2.21 -20.57
C ILE A 78 8.05 -0.88 -20.19
N ILE A 79 7.27 0.09 -19.75
CA ILE A 79 7.77 1.40 -19.29
C ILE A 79 8.79 1.24 -18.17
N CYS A 80 8.44 0.45 -17.15
CA CYS A 80 9.32 0.20 -16.02
C CYS A 80 10.59 -0.56 -16.41
N GLN A 81 10.50 -1.56 -17.30
CA GLN A 81 11.65 -2.29 -17.83
C GLN A 81 12.59 -1.37 -18.62
N ILE A 82 12.05 -0.55 -19.53
CA ILE A 82 12.85 0.44 -20.26
C ILE A 82 13.54 1.41 -19.29
N ALA A 83 12.80 1.92 -18.30
CA ALA A 83 13.35 2.86 -17.33
C ALA A 83 14.51 2.23 -16.53
N LYS A 84 14.34 1.00 -16.10
CA LYS A 84 15.30 0.29 -15.24
C LYS A 84 16.50 -0.24 -16.03
N GLU A 85 16.25 -1.01 -17.09
CA GLU A 85 17.29 -1.76 -17.80
C GLU A 85 18.06 -0.91 -18.81
N ILE A 86 17.40 0.08 -19.46
CA ILE A 86 18.04 0.92 -20.46
C ILE A 86 18.57 2.22 -19.87
N PHE A 87 17.82 2.83 -18.95
CA PHE A 87 18.16 4.14 -18.41
C PHE A 87 18.70 4.12 -16.98
N ASN A 88 18.76 2.95 -16.32
CA ASN A 88 19.27 2.76 -14.96
C ASN A 88 18.58 3.67 -13.93
N VAL A 89 17.25 3.86 -14.05
CA VAL A 89 16.48 4.64 -13.09
C VAL A 89 16.48 3.91 -11.73
N LYS A 90 16.76 4.63 -10.66
CA LYS A 90 16.96 4.06 -9.32
C LYS A 90 15.72 3.33 -8.77
N LYS A 91 14.53 3.82 -9.10
CA LYS A 91 13.27 3.25 -8.60
C LYS A 91 12.17 3.31 -9.65
N VAL A 92 11.54 2.18 -9.88
CA VAL A 92 10.38 2.07 -10.77
C VAL A 92 9.15 1.61 -9.98
N VAL A 93 8.04 2.25 -10.26
CA VAL A 93 6.74 1.97 -9.62
C VAL A 93 5.73 1.67 -10.71
N ALA A 94 5.05 0.55 -10.63
CA ALA A 94 4.02 0.15 -11.57
C ALA A 94 2.65 0.05 -10.88
N ARG A 95 1.63 0.63 -11.52
CA ARG A 95 0.24 0.29 -11.23
C ARG A 95 -0.09 -1.04 -11.91
N ILE A 96 -0.79 -1.90 -11.19
CA ILE A 96 -1.32 -3.16 -11.70
C ILE A 96 -2.86 -3.08 -11.71
N ASN A 97 -3.45 -3.37 -12.84
CA ASN A 97 -4.90 -3.40 -13.02
C ASN A 97 -5.46 -4.81 -12.74
N ASN A 98 -4.72 -5.86 -13.16
CA ASN A 98 -5.08 -7.23 -12.86
C ASN A 98 -4.20 -7.78 -11.70
N PRO A 99 -4.78 -8.05 -10.52
CA PRO A 99 -4.02 -8.53 -9.34
C PRO A 99 -3.15 -9.75 -9.59
N LYS A 100 -3.55 -10.61 -10.53
CA LYS A 100 -2.80 -11.84 -10.86
C LYS A 100 -1.39 -11.56 -11.43
N ASN A 101 -1.17 -10.35 -11.95
CA ASN A 101 0.11 -9.94 -12.53
C ASN A 101 1.12 -9.48 -11.47
N GLU A 102 0.70 -9.25 -10.23
CA GLU A 102 1.54 -8.65 -9.18
C GLU A 102 2.85 -9.43 -8.95
N LYS A 103 2.74 -10.75 -8.80
CA LYS A 103 3.91 -11.63 -8.63
C LYS A 103 4.88 -11.53 -9.80
N THR A 104 4.35 -11.55 -11.04
CA THR A 104 5.16 -11.45 -12.26
C THR A 104 5.94 -10.14 -12.34
N PHE A 105 5.35 -9.02 -11.93
CA PHE A 105 6.05 -7.73 -11.90
C PHE A 105 7.24 -7.75 -10.95
N TYR A 106 7.09 -8.32 -9.76
CA TYR A 106 8.22 -8.47 -8.83
C TYR A 106 9.29 -9.43 -9.34
N GLU A 107 8.90 -10.55 -9.95
CA GLU A 107 9.84 -11.52 -10.55
C GLU A 107 10.65 -10.92 -11.71
N LEU A 108 10.03 -10.00 -12.46
CA LEU A 108 10.68 -9.22 -13.51
C LEU A 108 11.44 -7.98 -12.99
N GLY A 109 11.63 -7.88 -11.69
CA GLY A 109 12.49 -6.89 -11.06
C GLY A 109 11.88 -5.51 -10.87
N ILE A 110 10.57 -5.33 -10.96
CA ILE A 110 9.92 -4.05 -10.64
C ILE A 110 10.01 -3.80 -9.14
N ASP A 111 10.46 -2.61 -8.74
CA ASP A 111 10.75 -2.32 -7.33
C ASP A 111 9.49 -2.23 -6.48
N VAL A 112 8.42 -1.65 -7.07
CA VAL A 112 7.12 -1.50 -6.41
C VAL A 112 6.02 -1.73 -7.43
N ALA A 113 5.17 -2.70 -7.16
CA ALA A 113 4.00 -3.04 -7.95
C ALA A 113 2.76 -2.89 -7.07
N ILE A 114 1.78 -2.08 -7.49
CA ILE A 114 0.61 -1.73 -6.66
C ILE A 114 -0.67 -2.05 -7.43
N SER A 115 -1.44 -2.98 -6.92
CA SER A 115 -2.79 -3.26 -7.41
C SER A 115 -3.83 -2.46 -6.64
N GLY A 116 -4.40 -1.44 -7.29
CA GLY A 116 -5.51 -0.68 -6.72
C GLY A 116 -6.74 -1.54 -6.49
N THR A 117 -6.98 -2.52 -7.35
CA THR A 117 -8.09 -3.48 -7.22
C THR A 117 -7.95 -4.33 -5.97
N SER A 118 -6.74 -4.89 -5.71
CA SER A 118 -6.49 -5.67 -4.50
C SER A 118 -6.63 -4.83 -3.23
N LEU A 119 -6.11 -3.59 -3.26
CA LEU A 119 -6.23 -2.69 -2.11
C LEU A 119 -7.69 -2.35 -1.79
N LEU A 120 -8.47 -1.99 -2.80
CA LEU A 120 -9.89 -1.68 -2.61
C LEU A 120 -10.70 -2.91 -2.19
N ALA A 121 -10.44 -4.06 -2.82
CA ALA A 121 -11.10 -5.31 -2.45
C ALA A 121 -10.82 -5.66 -0.98
N LYS A 122 -9.56 -5.53 -0.55
CA LYS A 122 -9.18 -5.78 0.85
C LYS A 122 -9.89 -4.82 1.80
N VAL A 123 -9.91 -3.52 1.53
CA VAL A 123 -10.61 -2.54 2.39
C VAL A 123 -12.11 -2.84 2.46
N ILE A 124 -12.74 -3.22 1.33
CA ILE A 124 -14.17 -3.58 1.33
C ILE A 124 -14.40 -4.89 2.09
N GLU A 125 -13.53 -5.88 1.90
CA GLU A 125 -13.58 -7.15 2.62
C GLU A 125 -13.49 -6.93 4.13
N GLU A 126 -12.59 -6.05 4.57
CA GLU A 126 -12.42 -5.64 5.96
C GLU A 126 -13.69 -5.00 6.56
N GLU A 127 -14.43 -4.20 5.79
CA GLU A 127 -15.67 -3.57 6.23
C GLU A 127 -16.90 -4.52 6.22
N VAL A 128 -16.81 -5.62 5.46
CA VAL A 128 -17.92 -6.58 5.30
C VAL A 128 -17.73 -7.81 6.20
N ASN A 129 -16.50 -8.16 6.55
CA ASN A 129 -16.21 -9.29 7.42
C ASN A 129 -16.47 -8.94 8.89
N TRP A 130 -17.28 -9.79 9.52
CA TRP A 130 -17.55 -9.76 10.97
C TRP A 130 -16.53 -10.65 11.72
N GLU A 131 -15.28 -10.66 11.28
CA GLU A 131 -14.23 -11.39 11.99
C GLU A 131 -13.67 -10.52 13.13
N ASP A 132 -13.33 -11.15 14.26
CA ASP A 132 -12.80 -10.45 15.44
C ASP A 132 -11.41 -9.83 15.21
N PHE A 133 -10.87 -9.92 13.98
CA PHE A 133 -9.59 -9.28 13.64
C PHE A 133 -9.48 -8.92 12.16
N ILE A 134 -8.70 -7.87 11.87
CA ILE A 134 -8.41 -7.37 10.53
C ILE A 134 -6.92 -7.06 10.41
N THR A 135 -6.28 -7.51 9.32
CA THR A 135 -4.90 -7.09 9.00
C THR A 135 -4.91 -5.75 8.29
N LEU A 136 -4.69 -4.66 9.01
CA LEU A 136 -4.74 -3.30 8.48
C LEU A 136 -3.63 -3.02 7.45
N PHE A 137 -2.44 -3.53 7.68
CA PHE A 137 -1.31 -3.27 6.79
C PHE A 137 -0.19 -4.31 6.92
N THR A 138 0.41 -4.67 5.78
CA THR A 138 1.58 -5.55 5.76
C THR A 138 2.77 -4.83 5.13
N PHE A 139 3.92 -4.82 5.84
CA PHE A 139 5.14 -4.12 5.41
C PHE A 139 6.26 -5.08 5.01
N LYS A 140 7.31 -4.51 4.38
CA LYS A 140 8.55 -5.21 4.05
C LYS A 140 8.33 -6.54 3.31
N ARG A 141 7.51 -6.53 2.27
CA ARG A 141 7.19 -7.72 1.45
C ARG A 141 6.56 -8.84 2.29
N GLY A 142 5.61 -8.50 3.15
CA GLY A 142 4.87 -9.48 3.93
C GLY A 142 5.59 -10.01 5.17
N LYS A 143 6.47 -9.25 5.79
CA LYS A 143 7.18 -9.70 7.00
C LYS A 143 6.64 -9.11 8.31
N LEU A 144 5.94 -7.98 8.24
CA LEU A 144 5.42 -7.28 9.41
C LEU A 144 3.97 -6.90 9.16
N SER A 145 3.09 -7.20 10.09
CA SER A 145 1.67 -6.89 10.03
C SER A 145 1.25 -5.94 11.12
N ILE A 146 0.30 -5.07 10.80
CA ILE A 146 -0.49 -4.31 11.77
C ILE A 146 -1.89 -4.91 11.75
N LEU A 147 -2.38 -5.29 12.91
CA LEU A 147 -3.68 -5.93 13.10
C LEU A 147 -4.58 -5.01 13.94
N ARG A 148 -5.87 -4.96 13.61
CA ARG A 148 -6.95 -4.57 14.50
C ARG A 148 -7.63 -5.85 14.96
N ILE A 149 -7.84 -5.98 16.24
CA ILE A 149 -8.41 -7.17 16.88
C ILE A 149 -9.51 -6.70 17.83
N ASP A 150 -10.72 -7.06 17.53
CA ASP A 150 -11.88 -6.74 18.37
C ASP A 150 -12.01 -7.83 19.45
N LEU A 151 -12.03 -7.45 20.73
CA LEU A 151 -12.07 -8.42 21.82
C LEU A 151 -13.51 -8.90 22.07
N PRO A 152 -13.85 -10.16 21.73
CA PRO A 152 -15.15 -10.73 22.03
C PRO A 152 -15.29 -10.98 23.55
N GLU A 153 -16.51 -11.14 24.06
CA GLU A 153 -16.80 -11.52 25.45
C GLU A 153 -16.00 -12.77 25.89
N THR A 154 -15.73 -13.68 24.97
CA THR A 154 -15.00 -14.93 25.22
C THR A 154 -13.48 -14.76 25.27
N SER A 155 -12.98 -13.56 25.00
CA SER A 155 -11.52 -13.32 24.95
C SER A 155 -10.86 -13.66 26.30
N PRO A 156 -9.73 -14.41 26.28
CA PRO A 156 -9.04 -14.85 27.47
C PRO A 156 -8.36 -13.70 28.25
N ILE A 157 -8.31 -12.48 27.68
CA ILE A 157 -7.65 -11.34 28.32
C ILE A 157 -8.63 -10.35 28.95
N ILE A 158 -9.93 -10.54 28.82
CA ILE A 158 -10.94 -9.71 29.49
C ILE A 158 -10.72 -9.69 31.00
N ASN A 159 -10.85 -8.50 31.59
CA ASN A 159 -10.60 -8.23 33.02
C ASN A 159 -9.17 -8.46 33.49
N LYS A 160 -8.20 -8.75 32.60
CA LYS A 160 -6.79 -8.84 32.94
C LYS A 160 -6.07 -7.51 32.74
N LYS A 161 -5.02 -7.29 33.52
CA LYS A 161 -4.14 -6.13 33.34
C LYS A 161 -3.16 -6.38 32.20
N PHE A 162 -2.77 -5.33 31.49
CA PHE A 162 -1.82 -5.41 30.40
C PHE A 162 -0.51 -6.17 30.77
N LYS A 163 0.05 -5.91 31.97
CA LYS A 163 1.24 -6.61 32.47
C LYS A 163 1.06 -8.12 32.69
N GLU A 164 -0.17 -8.62 32.74
CA GLU A 164 -0.47 -10.05 32.97
C GLU A 164 -0.58 -10.82 31.64
N ILE A 165 -0.60 -10.09 30.51
CA ILE A 165 -0.75 -10.70 29.20
C ILE A 165 0.61 -11.08 28.64
N LYS A 166 0.73 -12.32 28.19
CA LYS A 166 1.92 -12.81 27.49
C LYS A 166 1.70 -12.70 25.99
N LEU A 167 2.40 -11.77 25.37
CA LEU A 167 2.44 -11.65 23.92
C LEU A 167 3.50 -12.56 23.32
N PRO A 168 3.32 -13.05 22.09
CA PRO A 168 4.37 -13.73 21.34
C PRO A 168 5.60 -12.84 21.14
N GLU A 169 6.75 -13.45 20.90
CA GLU A 169 7.97 -12.72 20.52
C GLU A 169 7.70 -11.86 19.27
N ASP A 170 8.36 -10.71 19.20
CA ASP A 170 8.21 -9.75 18.10
C ASP A 170 6.76 -9.23 17.90
N SER A 171 5.97 -9.22 18.96
CA SER A 171 4.62 -8.68 18.98
C SER A 171 4.48 -7.57 20.01
N VAL A 172 3.71 -6.53 19.68
CA VAL A 172 3.45 -5.39 20.57
C VAL A 172 2.03 -4.87 20.37
N ILE A 173 1.34 -4.58 21.47
CA ILE A 173 0.09 -3.81 21.45
C ILE A 173 0.46 -2.32 21.46
N VAL A 174 0.01 -1.60 20.45
CA VAL A 174 0.33 -0.17 20.23
C VAL A 174 -0.71 0.72 20.88
N SER A 175 -1.98 0.38 20.72
CA SER A 175 -3.11 1.19 21.16
C SER A 175 -4.34 0.32 21.37
N ILE A 176 -5.25 0.83 22.17
CA ILE A 176 -6.61 0.31 22.34
C ILE A 176 -7.57 1.42 21.91
N ILE A 177 -8.62 1.04 21.19
CA ILE A 177 -9.74 1.93 20.91
C ILE A 177 -10.93 1.43 21.75
N ARG A 178 -11.50 2.32 22.56
CA ARG A 178 -12.67 2.05 23.39
C ARG A 178 -13.64 3.22 23.25
N GLU A 179 -14.85 2.98 22.78
CA GLU A 179 -15.85 4.02 22.57
C GLU A 179 -15.32 5.24 21.80
N ASP A 180 -14.60 5.00 20.67
CA ASP A 180 -13.95 6.01 19.83
C ASP A 180 -12.74 6.76 20.46
N GLU A 181 -12.32 6.41 21.69
CA GLU A 181 -11.15 6.99 22.34
C GLU A 181 -9.90 6.13 22.12
N PHE A 182 -8.80 6.79 21.74
CA PHE A 182 -7.48 6.15 21.62
C PHE A 182 -6.75 6.11 22.95
N ILE A 183 -6.44 4.91 23.41
CA ILE A 183 -5.77 4.67 24.70
C ILE A 183 -4.43 3.98 24.42
N ILE A 184 -3.33 4.55 24.89
CA ILE A 184 -2.04 3.84 24.94
C ILE A 184 -1.99 3.05 26.25
N PRO A 185 -2.05 1.69 26.20
CA PRO A 185 -2.15 0.89 27.41
C PRO A 185 -0.88 1.00 28.26
N LYS A 186 -1.08 1.18 29.57
CA LYS A 186 -0.01 1.09 30.58
C LYS A 186 -0.12 -0.24 31.32
N GLU A 187 0.89 -0.59 32.11
CA GLU A 187 0.95 -1.85 32.84
C GLU A 187 -0.32 -2.25 33.60
N ASP A 188 -1.01 -1.28 34.18
CA ASP A 188 -2.25 -1.49 34.96
C ASP A 188 -3.56 -1.30 34.14
N PHE A 189 -3.45 -1.13 32.81
CA PHE A 189 -4.62 -1.06 31.94
C PHE A 189 -5.38 -2.38 31.97
N ILE A 190 -6.71 -2.33 32.14
CA ILE A 190 -7.59 -3.50 32.16
C ILE A 190 -8.36 -3.57 30.85
N PHE A 191 -8.29 -4.72 30.18
CA PHE A 191 -9.02 -4.99 28.96
C PHE A 191 -10.50 -5.29 29.23
N ASN A 192 -11.37 -4.72 28.43
CA ASN A 192 -12.81 -4.93 28.45
C ASN A 192 -13.26 -5.61 27.15
N GLU A 193 -14.46 -6.16 27.17
CA GLU A 193 -15.18 -6.56 25.96
C GLU A 193 -15.37 -5.37 25.02
N ASN A 194 -15.38 -5.62 23.72
CA ASN A 194 -15.48 -4.61 22.66
C ASN A 194 -14.31 -3.60 22.62
N ASP A 195 -13.21 -3.83 23.33
CA ASP A 195 -11.99 -3.10 23.07
C ASP A 195 -11.42 -3.51 21.71
N GLU A 196 -11.07 -2.52 20.88
CA GLU A 196 -10.33 -2.77 19.63
C GLU A 196 -8.84 -2.63 19.91
N VAL A 197 -8.11 -3.72 19.77
CA VAL A 197 -6.66 -3.77 20.01
C VAL A 197 -5.91 -3.53 18.70
N ILE A 198 -5.08 -2.51 18.64
CA ILE A 198 -4.14 -2.29 17.55
C ILE A 198 -2.79 -2.90 17.94
N ALA A 199 -2.36 -3.91 17.19
CA ALA A 199 -1.12 -4.62 17.46
C ALA A 199 -0.22 -4.69 16.21
N ILE A 200 1.08 -4.81 16.46
CA ILE A 200 2.09 -5.06 15.42
C ILE A 200 2.77 -6.38 15.73
N THR A 201 2.93 -7.23 14.72
CA THR A 201 3.61 -8.52 14.83
C THR A 201 4.28 -8.92 13.52
N LYS A 202 5.15 -9.94 13.55
CA LYS A 202 5.58 -10.62 12.33
C LYS A 202 4.42 -11.44 11.75
N VAL A 203 4.34 -11.52 10.41
CA VAL A 203 3.30 -12.33 9.72
C VAL A 203 3.28 -13.78 10.22
N GLU A 204 4.45 -14.38 10.48
CA GLU A 204 4.58 -15.74 10.99
C GLU A 204 4.02 -15.94 12.43
N ASN A 205 3.81 -14.84 13.17
CA ASN A 205 3.32 -14.84 14.54
C ASN A 205 1.86 -14.35 14.66
N GLU A 206 1.19 -14.04 13.56
CA GLU A 206 -0.20 -13.54 13.57
C GLU A 206 -1.14 -14.50 14.31
N SER A 207 -1.15 -15.77 13.93
CA SER A 207 -2.00 -16.79 14.58
C SER A 207 -1.71 -16.94 16.06
N LEU A 208 -0.43 -16.84 16.47
CA LEU A 208 -0.04 -16.91 17.89
C LEU A 208 -0.55 -15.69 18.66
N LEU A 209 -0.48 -14.50 18.05
CA LEU A 209 -0.99 -13.28 18.65
C LEU A 209 -2.51 -13.33 18.79
N LEU A 210 -3.23 -13.74 17.75
CA LEU A 210 -4.68 -13.89 17.77
C LEU A 210 -5.11 -14.88 18.86
N ASN A 211 -4.48 -16.06 18.92
CA ASN A 211 -4.76 -17.04 19.96
C ASN A 211 -4.51 -16.48 21.38
N SER A 212 -3.53 -15.61 21.53
CA SER A 212 -3.24 -14.99 22.83
C SER A 212 -4.29 -13.97 23.26
N LEU A 213 -4.91 -13.26 22.30
CA LEU A 213 -5.82 -12.16 22.55
C LEU A 213 -7.29 -12.56 22.49
N ILE A 214 -7.70 -13.40 21.56
CA ILE A 214 -9.10 -13.80 21.37
C ILE A 214 -9.38 -15.30 21.60
N GLY A 215 -8.35 -16.12 21.83
CA GLY A 215 -8.48 -17.56 22.00
C GLY A 215 -8.24 -18.34 20.70
N GLU A 216 -8.57 -19.65 20.70
CA GLU A 216 -8.36 -20.50 19.52
C GLU A 216 -9.17 -19.99 18.32
N VAL A 217 -8.47 -19.57 17.29
CA VAL A 217 -9.06 -19.24 15.97
C VAL A 217 -9.06 -20.55 15.17
N GLU A 218 -10.23 -21.10 14.87
CA GLU A 218 -10.34 -22.22 13.93
C GLU A 218 -9.84 -21.76 12.55
N GLU A 219 -8.75 -22.36 12.08
CA GLU A 219 -8.32 -22.20 10.68
C GLU A 219 -9.42 -22.74 9.76
N LYS A 220 -10.06 -21.86 8.99
CA LYS A 220 -11.00 -22.22 7.92
C LYS A 220 -10.31 -22.43 6.60
#